data_fc0455cb290fb7321aef86f7633f40fc
#
_entry.id   fc0455cb290fb7321aef86f7633f40fc
#
_cell.length_a   1.000
_cell.length_b   1.000
_cell.length_c   1.000
_cell.angle_alpha   90.00
_cell.angle_beta   90.00
_cell.angle_gamma   90.00
#
_symmetry.space_group_name_H-M   'P 1'
#
loop_
_entity.id
_entity.type
_entity.pdbx_description
1 polymer ?
#
loop_
_entity_poly.entity_id
_entity_poly.type
_entity_poly.pdbx_seq_one_letter_code
_entity_poly.pdbx_strand_id
1 'polypeptide(L)'
;MLALMAGSLAASLAHAHGDVTPQAVDVSTLKPLGDQKRDENPYRGDQEAIRVGTSAYNQNCARCHGLEAISGGIAPDLRKLDIDKETDIYFRDSVLRGKVRNGAVYMPPFEGILSAEAIWAIRSYLDTRHEVAAAPANEMEVLAKKSNCLSCHAVDTRGVGPAYREVARKYAKDKNAEAKLLAKVKKGGAGNWGKVPMPPMNTVPESDLKALIKWIMAGAN
;
A
#
# COMPACT_ATOMS: atom_id res chain seq x y z
N MET A 1 -40.81 27.47 -52.56
CA MET A 1 -39.48 26.82 -52.52
C MET A 1 -38.94 26.90 -51.12
N LEU A 2 -39.06 25.79 -50.39
CA LEU A 2 -38.61 25.68 -48.99
C LEU A 2 -37.29 24.90 -49.01
N ALA A 3 -36.15 25.52 -48.65
CA ALA A 3 -34.85 24.87 -48.59
C ALA A 3 -34.68 24.24 -47.18
N LEU A 4 -34.63 22.91 -47.15
CA LEU A 4 -34.24 22.16 -45.92
C LEU A 4 -32.72 22.26 -45.75
N MET A 5 -32.24 22.94 -44.70
CA MET A 5 -30.87 22.86 -44.25
C MET A 5 -30.72 21.60 -43.38
N ALA A 6 -30.01 20.59 -43.91
CA ALA A 6 -29.60 19.41 -43.17
C ALA A 6 -28.34 19.77 -42.35
N GLY A 7 -28.49 19.98 -41.03
CA GLY A 7 -27.39 20.14 -40.11
C GLY A 7 -26.79 18.78 -39.76
N SER A 8 -25.53 18.55 -40.21
CA SER A 8 -24.75 17.38 -39.79
C SER A 8 -24.31 17.52 -38.35
N LEU A 9 -24.90 16.75 -37.42
CA LEU A 9 -24.35 16.55 -36.07
C LEU A 9 -23.08 15.69 -36.19
N ALA A 10 -21.92 16.31 -36.07
CA ALA A 10 -20.69 15.57 -35.83
C ALA A 10 -20.70 15.03 -34.38
N ALA A 11 -20.93 13.73 -34.23
CA ALA A 11 -20.79 13.05 -32.95
C ALA A 11 -19.30 13.02 -32.59
N SER A 12 -18.87 13.84 -31.65
CA SER A 12 -17.56 13.74 -31.03
C SER A 12 -17.50 12.42 -30.24
N LEU A 13 -16.71 11.46 -30.73
CA LEU A 13 -16.37 10.25 -29.98
C LEU A 13 -15.57 10.68 -28.76
N ALA A 14 -16.21 10.82 -27.61
CA ALA A 14 -15.54 11.00 -26.35
C ALA A 14 -14.77 9.71 -26.04
N HIS A 15 -13.46 9.74 -26.21
CA HIS A 15 -12.56 8.67 -25.77
C HIS A 15 -12.53 8.70 -24.25
N ALA A 16 -13.25 7.78 -23.61
CA ALA A 16 -13.34 7.66 -22.15
C ALA A 16 -12.02 7.18 -21.49
N HIS A 17 -11.02 6.85 -22.28
CA HIS A 17 -9.67 6.59 -21.80
C HIS A 17 -8.86 7.88 -21.93
N GLY A 18 -8.97 8.73 -20.93
CA GLY A 18 -8.23 9.99 -20.88
C GLY A 18 -6.75 9.73 -21.04
N ASP A 19 -6.19 10.32 -22.07
CA ASP A 19 -4.77 10.32 -22.39
C ASP A 19 -3.98 10.84 -21.18
N VAL A 20 -3.04 10.04 -20.65
CA VAL A 20 -2.16 10.48 -19.59
C VAL A 20 -1.02 11.26 -20.22
N THR A 21 -1.24 12.54 -20.47
CA THR A 21 -0.18 13.42 -20.94
C THR A 21 0.72 13.76 -19.77
N PRO A 22 1.99 13.34 -19.79
CA PRO A 22 2.94 13.71 -18.74
C PRO A 22 3.07 15.23 -18.60
N GLN A 23 3.16 15.70 -17.36
CA GLN A 23 3.22 17.13 -17.01
C GLN A 23 4.59 17.49 -16.46
N ALA A 24 5.18 18.59 -16.96
CA ALA A 24 6.38 19.15 -16.36
C ALA A 24 6.13 19.60 -14.90
N VAL A 25 7.15 19.50 -14.07
CA VAL A 25 7.09 19.81 -12.64
C VAL A 25 8.02 20.97 -12.34
N ASP A 26 7.52 21.95 -11.58
CA ASP A 26 8.37 23.04 -11.06
C ASP A 26 9.25 22.49 -9.92
N VAL A 27 10.56 22.53 -10.15
CA VAL A 27 11.60 22.08 -9.23
C VAL A 27 12.52 23.21 -8.78
N SER A 28 12.12 24.46 -9.01
CA SER A 28 12.95 25.65 -8.76
C SER A 28 13.36 25.81 -7.29
N THR A 29 12.63 25.20 -6.37
CA THR A 29 12.93 25.23 -4.92
C THR A 29 13.90 24.12 -4.50
N LEU A 30 14.20 23.17 -5.37
CA LEU A 30 15.11 22.06 -5.08
C LEU A 30 16.56 22.44 -5.37
N LYS A 31 17.49 21.81 -4.64
CA LYS A 31 18.91 21.94 -4.95
C LYS A 31 19.19 21.31 -6.32
N PRO A 32 19.77 22.04 -7.28
CA PRO A 32 20.07 21.50 -8.60
C PRO A 32 21.00 20.28 -8.53
N LEU A 33 20.70 19.24 -9.32
CA LEU A 33 21.49 18.02 -9.38
C LEU A 33 22.56 18.05 -10.47
N GLY A 34 22.43 18.96 -11.45
CA GLY A 34 23.28 19.03 -12.63
C GLY A 34 23.13 17.80 -13.53
N ASP A 35 24.00 17.67 -14.51
CA ASP A 35 23.92 16.64 -15.56
C ASP A 35 24.42 15.25 -15.13
N GLN A 36 24.82 15.08 -13.86
CA GLN A 36 25.34 13.82 -13.39
C GLN A 36 24.24 12.78 -13.17
N LYS A 37 24.35 11.65 -13.86
CA LYS A 37 23.52 10.48 -13.59
C LYS A 37 23.76 10.00 -12.16
N ARG A 38 22.70 9.89 -11.38
CA ARG A 38 22.74 9.41 -10.00
C ARG A 38 22.06 8.05 -9.90
N ASP A 39 22.66 7.14 -9.17
CA ASP A 39 22.16 5.78 -8.96
C ASP A 39 21.44 5.62 -7.62
N GLU A 40 21.54 6.61 -6.75
CA GLU A 40 20.83 6.66 -5.46
C GLU A 40 20.09 7.99 -5.34
N ASN A 41 18.96 7.97 -4.62
CA ASN A 41 18.14 9.16 -4.40
C ASN A 41 18.90 10.23 -3.57
N PRO A 42 19.31 11.35 -4.19
CA PRO A 42 20.08 12.38 -3.49
C PRO A 42 19.23 13.27 -2.57
N TYR A 43 17.91 13.16 -2.66
CA TYR A 43 16.95 13.92 -1.85
C TYR A 43 16.27 13.09 -0.77
N ARG A 44 16.76 11.88 -0.48
CA ARG A 44 16.15 11.00 0.50
C ARG A 44 16.07 11.70 1.87
N GLY A 45 14.84 11.84 2.39
CA GLY A 45 14.56 12.52 3.64
C GLY A 45 14.48 14.05 3.57
N ASP A 46 14.73 14.66 2.41
CA ASP A 46 14.58 16.10 2.22
C ASP A 46 13.09 16.47 2.18
N GLN A 47 12.66 17.34 3.10
CA GLN A 47 11.25 17.71 3.27
C GLN A 47 10.70 18.51 2.09
N GLU A 48 11.53 19.37 1.48
CA GLU A 48 11.11 20.15 0.32
C GLU A 48 10.98 19.24 -0.91
N ALA A 49 11.89 18.29 -1.10
CA ALA A 49 11.78 17.30 -2.15
C ALA A 49 10.55 16.39 -1.96
N ILE A 50 10.22 16.01 -0.73
CA ILE A 50 9.00 15.26 -0.42
C ILE A 50 7.76 16.08 -0.80
N ARG A 51 7.73 17.36 -0.49
CA ARG A 51 6.62 18.26 -0.83
C ARG A 51 6.43 18.40 -2.35
N VAL A 52 7.51 18.68 -3.09
CA VAL A 52 7.51 18.75 -4.55
C VAL A 52 7.14 17.39 -5.14
N GLY A 53 7.71 16.31 -4.63
CA GLY A 53 7.45 14.94 -5.06
C GLY A 53 6.01 14.52 -4.86
N THR A 54 5.36 14.94 -3.78
CA THR A 54 3.93 14.70 -3.53
C THR A 54 3.08 15.32 -4.64
N SER A 55 3.34 16.58 -4.98
CA SER A 55 2.63 17.27 -6.06
C SER A 55 2.89 16.61 -7.43
N ALA A 56 4.16 16.34 -7.73
CA ALA A 56 4.59 15.70 -8.97
C ALA A 56 3.97 14.29 -9.15
N TYR A 57 3.94 13.51 -8.08
CA TYR A 57 3.31 12.19 -8.06
C TYR A 57 1.81 12.28 -8.37
N ASN A 58 1.10 13.17 -7.71
CA ASN A 58 -0.34 13.34 -7.91
C ASN A 58 -0.67 13.79 -9.34
N GLN A 59 0.17 14.61 -9.96
CA GLN A 59 -0.01 15.08 -11.33
C GLN A 59 0.25 13.98 -12.37
N ASN A 60 1.28 13.15 -12.16
CA ASN A 60 1.83 12.30 -13.20
C ASN A 60 1.61 10.79 -12.96
N CYS A 61 1.46 10.35 -11.72
CA CYS A 61 1.52 8.92 -11.35
C CYS A 61 0.22 8.39 -10.75
N ALA A 62 -0.45 9.20 -9.92
CA ALA A 62 -1.56 8.77 -9.07
C ALA A 62 -2.75 8.20 -9.87
N ARG A 63 -2.95 8.64 -11.11
CA ARG A 63 -4.04 8.16 -11.96
C ARG A 63 -3.96 6.65 -12.21
N CYS A 64 -2.77 6.10 -12.34
CA CYS A 64 -2.54 4.67 -12.58
C CYS A 64 -2.11 3.93 -11.32
N HIS A 65 -1.22 4.55 -10.51
CA HIS A 65 -0.65 3.94 -9.32
C HIS A 65 -1.46 4.21 -8.03
N GLY A 66 -2.57 4.96 -8.14
CA GLY A 66 -3.46 5.26 -7.03
C GLY A 66 -3.01 6.45 -6.18
N LEU A 67 -3.96 7.07 -5.49
CA LEU A 67 -3.67 8.10 -4.50
C LEU A 67 -2.83 7.50 -3.37
N GLU A 68 -1.90 8.28 -2.86
CA GLU A 68 -0.96 7.85 -1.79
C GLU A 68 -0.14 6.60 -2.14
N ALA A 69 0.04 6.33 -3.44
CA ALA A 69 0.70 5.16 -4.00
C ALA A 69 -0.01 3.82 -3.70
N ILE A 70 -1.26 3.88 -3.25
CA ILE A 70 -2.11 2.70 -2.99
C ILE A 70 -2.72 2.23 -4.31
N SER A 71 -2.18 1.14 -4.88
CA SER A 71 -2.63 0.64 -6.18
C SER A 71 -4.09 0.16 -6.16
N GLY A 72 -4.86 0.62 -7.16
CA GLY A 72 -6.18 0.06 -7.47
C GLY A 72 -6.15 -1.16 -8.40
N GLY A 73 -4.98 -1.73 -8.68
CA GLY A 73 -4.82 -2.92 -9.53
C GLY A 73 -4.52 -2.64 -11.00
N ILE A 74 -4.57 -1.38 -11.46
CA ILE A 74 -4.24 -1.00 -12.84
C ILE A 74 -2.71 -1.04 -13.05
N ALA A 75 -1.94 -0.56 -12.08
CA ALA A 75 -0.49 -0.49 -12.09
C ALA A 75 0.07 -1.07 -10.78
N PRO A 76 1.38 -1.39 -10.70
CA PRO A 76 1.99 -1.89 -9.48
C PRO A 76 1.83 -0.94 -8.30
N ASP A 77 1.76 -1.51 -7.09
CA ASP A 77 1.77 -0.76 -5.83
C ASP A 77 3.18 -0.26 -5.53
N LEU A 78 3.39 1.06 -5.61
CA LEU A 78 4.70 1.67 -5.48
C LEU A 78 5.18 1.77 -4.01
N ARG A 79 4.32 1.50 -3.04
CA ARG A 79 4.72 1.41 -1.62
C ARG A 79 5.61 0.21 -1.33
N LYS A 80 5.66 -0.75 -2.26
CA LYS A 80 6.47 -1.98 -2.19
C LYS A 80 7.86 -1.83 -2.80
N LEU A 81 8.22 -0.63 -3.24
CA LEU A 81 9.56 -0.36 -3.74
C LEU A 81 10.53 -0.26 -2.56
N ASP A 82 11.51 -1.16 -2.49
CA ASP A 82 12.55 -1.13 -1.45
C ASP A 82 13.34 0.18 -1.45
N ILE A 83 13.87 0.54 -0.28
CA ILE A 83 14.70 1.75 -0.11
C ILE A 83 16.17 1.36 -0.22
N ASP A 84 16.59 1.05 -1.45
CA ASP A 84 17.95 0.66 -1.78
C ASP A 84 18.36 1.21 -3.16
N LYS A 85 19.66 1.07 -3.47
CA LYS A 85 20.26 1.56 -4.70
C LYS A 85 19.71 0.88 -5.95
N GLU A 86 19.53 -0.42 -5.90
CA GLU A 86 19.04 -1.23 -7.03
C GLU A 86 17.62 -0.80 -7.41
N THR A 87 16.77 -0.60 -6.43
CA THR A 87 15.40 -0.12 -6.61
C THR A 87 15.36 1.34 -7.09
N ASP A 88 16.26 2.19 -6.61
CA ASP A 88 16.40 3.57 -7.09
C ASP A 88 16.75 3.62 -8.58
N ILE A 89 17.70 2.79 -9.02
CA ILE A 89 18.07 2.64 -10.43
C ILE A 89 16.85 2.15 -11.25
N TYR A 90 16.20 1.09 -10.77
CA TYR A 90 15.02 0.51 -11.42
C TYR A 90 13.89 1.54 -11.56
N PHE A 91 13.61 2.29 -10.50
CA PHE A 91 12.58 3.34 -10.48
C PHE A 91 12.90 4.43 -11.51
N ARG A 92 14.10 5.04 -11.43
CA ARG A 92 14.54 6.08 -12.36
C ARG A 92 14.42 5.61 -13.81
N ASP A 93 14.97 4.44 -14.14
CA ASP A 93 15.00 3.92 -15.50
C ASP A 93 13.60 3.54 -16.00
N SER A 94 12.71 3.10 -15.09
CA SER A 94 11.31 2.83 -15.43
C SER A 94 10.54 4.10 -15.73
N VAL A 95 10.77 5.18 -14.98
CA VAL A 95 10.14 6.48 -15.24
C VAL A 95 10.64 7.06 -16.55
N LEU A 96 11.94 7.07 -16.79
CA LEU A 96 12.51 7.63 -18.02
C LEU A 96 12.01 6.91 -19.27
N ARG A 97 12.08 5.59 -19.30
CA ARG A 97 11.80 4.78 -20.51
C ARG A 97 10.34 4.34 -20.65
N GLY A 98 9.55 4.43 -19.59
CA GLY A 98 8.22 3.85 -19.56
C GLY A 98 8.24 2.32 -19.61
N LYS A 99 7.07 1.73 -19.86
CA LYS A 99 6.90 0.26 -19.97
C LYS A 99 6.02 -0.07 -21.17
N VAL A 100 6.53 -0.93 -22.04
CA VAL A 100 5.82 -1.47 -23.20
C VAL A 100 5.66 -2.98 -22.99
N ARG A 101 4.48 -3.52 -23.25
CA ARG A 101 4.18 -4.95 -23.21
C ARG A 101 3.32 -5.32 -24.40
N ASN A 102 3.74 -6.31 -25.17
CA ASN A 102 3.05 -6.78 -26.38
C ASN A 102 2.72 -5.63 -27.38
N GLY A 103 3.63 -4.67 -27.54
CA GLY A 103 3.45 -3.51 -28.43
C GLY A 103 2.56 -2.39 -27.87
N ALA A 104 1.90 -2.59 -26.73
CA ALA A 104 1.09 -1.56 -26.08
C ALA A 104 1.89 -0.82 -24.99
N VAL A 105 1.73 0.50 -24.94
CA VAL A 105 2.33 1.34 -23.91
C VAL A 105 1.50 1.21 -22.63
N TYR A 106 2.07 0.61 -21.58
CA TYR A 106 1.46 0.48 -20.26
C TYR A 106 1.81 1.64 -19.34
N MET A 107 3.00 2.15 -19.46
CA MET A 107 3.45 3.36 -18.76
C MET A 107 4.16 4.24 -19.78
N PRO A 108 3.75 5.49 -19.97
CA PRO A 108 4.42 6.40 -20.89
C PRO A 108 5.85 6.71 -20.42
N PRO A 109 6.79 6.99 -21.34
CA PRO A 109 8.10 7.51 -20.96
C PRO A 109 7.98 8.97 -20.51
N PHE A 110 8.78 9.34 -19.50
CA PHE A 110 8.86 10.70 -19.00
C PHE A 110 10.18 11.39 -19.32
N GLU A 111 11.02 10.75 -20.13
CA GLU A 111 12.27 11.34 -20.63
C GLU A 111 11.99 12.62 -21.40
N GLY A 112 12.76 13.68 -21.11
CA GLY A 112 12.55 15.02 -21.69
C GLY A 112 11.38 15.82 -21.12
N ILE A 113 10.57 15.24 -20.20
CA ILE A 113 9.42 15.90 -19.59
C ILE A 113 9.68 16.14 -18.08
N LEU A 114 10.09 15.11 -17.36
CA LEU A 114 10.50 15.22 -15.98
C LEU A 114 12.02 15.41 -15.88
N SER A 115 12.45 16.42 -15.16
CA SER A 115 13.87 16.60 -14.83
C SER A 115 14.34 15.53 -13.82
N ALA A 116 15.65 15.38 -13.67
CA ALA A 116 16.22 14.49 -12.67
C ALA A 116 15.74 14.84 -11.26
N GLU A 117 15.64 16.14 -10.95
CA GLU A 117 15.12 16.63 -9.68
C GLU A 117 13.68 16.19 -9.44
N ALA A 118 12.80 16.29 -10.45
CA ALA A 118 11.41 15.87 -10.34
C ALA A 118 11.30 14.36 -10.09
N ILE A 119 12.07 13.55 -10.81
CA ILE A 119 12.09 12.09 -10.64
C ILE A 119 12.52 11.70 -9.23
N TRP A 120 13.60 12.30 -8.72
CA TRP A 120 14.12 12.01 -7.38
C TRP A 120 13.23 12.59 -6.27
N ALA A 121 12.55 13.71 -6.51
CA ALA A 121 11.54 14.22 -5.61
C ALA A 121 10.34 13.25 -5.47
N ILE A 122 9.84 12.71 -6.60
CA ILE A 122 8.80 11.67 -6.59
C ILE A 122 9.30 10.45 -5.79
N ARG A 123 10.55 10.02 -6.00
CA ARG A 123 11.13 8.90 -5.26
C ARG A 123 11.17 9.19 -3.75
N SER A 124 11.56 10.42 -3.35
CA SER A 124 11.55 10.83 -1.93
C SER A 124 10.15 10.81 -1.32
N TYR A 125 9.12 11.19 -2.08
CA TYR A 125 7.73 11.03 -1.65
C TYR A 125 7.37 9.55 -1.46
N LEU A 126 7.72 8.68 -2.41
CA LEU A 126 7.45 7.24 -2.33
C LEU A 126 8.16 6.58 -1.14
N ASP A 127 9.36 7.03 -0.79
CA ASP A 127 10.07 6.56 0.41
C ASP A 127 9.25 6.82 1.69
N THR A 128 8.48 7.92 1.74
CA THR A 128 7.57 8.20 2.87
C THR A 128 6.33 7.31 2.89
N ARG A 129 6.01 6.67 1.77
CA ARG A 129 4.87 5.75 1.62
C ARG A 129 5.29 4.29 1.65
N HIS A 130 6.60 4.05 1.75
CA HIS A 130 7.12 2.70 1.78
C HIS A 130 6.41 1.88 2.85
N GLU A 131 5.62 0.91 2.41
CA GLU A 131 5.22 -0.17 3.29
C GLU A 131 6.45 -1.05 3.42
N VAL A 132 7.14 -0.93 4.56
CA VAL A 132 8.05 -2.00 4.96
C VAL A 132 7.26 -3.28 4.75
N ALA A 133 7.69 -4.11 3.80
CA ALA A 133 7.08 -5.41 3.59
C ALA A 133 6.94 -5.99 4.98
N ALA A 134 5.70 -6.15 5.43
CA ALA A 134 5.44 -6.63 6.78
C ALA A 134 6.36 -7.83 6.93
N ALA A 135 7.27 -7.78 7.88
CA ALA A 135 8.28 -8.81 8.09
C ALA A 135 7.59 -10.14 7.86
N PRO A 136 8.14 -11.06 7.02
CA PRO A 136 7.41 -12.16 6.41
C PRO A 136 6.41 -12.68 7.42
N ALA A 137 5.11 -12.51 7.10
CA ALA A 137 4.06 -12.57 8.11
C ALA A 137 4.30 -13.85 8.89
N ASN A 138 4.61 -13.73 10.17
CA ASN A 138 4.88 -14.87 11.04
C ASN A 138 3.84 -15.94 10.68
N GLU A 139 4.24 -17.19 10.54
CA GLU A 139 3.35 -18.29 10.14
C GLU A 139 2.04 -18.27 10.91
N MET A 140 2.09 -17.80 12.15
CA MET A 140 0.91 -17.65 13.01
C MET A 140 0.03 -16.48 12.59
N GLU A 141 0.58 -15.40 12.07
CA GLU A 141 -0.19 -14.28 11.53
C GLU A 141 -0.87 -14.67 10.21
N VAL A 142 -0.19 -15.44 9.36
CA VAL A 142 -0.77 -16.06 8.16
C VAL A 142 -1.92 -16.99 8.55
N LEU A 143 -1.72 -17.82 9.57
CA LEU A 143 -2.74 -18.72 10.10
C LEU A 143 -3.92 -17.93 10.68
N ALA A 144 -3.69 -16.87 11.43
CA ALA A 144 -4.72 -16.00 11.97
C ALA A 144 -5.55 -15.33 10.86
N LYS A 145 -4.89 -14.88 9.77
CA LYS A 145 -5.54 -14.33 8.60
C LYS A 145 -6.39 -15.36 7.87
N LYS A 146 -5.84 -16.55 7.60
CA LYS A 146 -6.54 -17.68 6.97
C LYS A 146 -7.76 -18.13 7.79
N SER A 147 -7.64 -18.08 9.12
CA SER A 147 -8.72 -18.42 10.05
C SER A 147 -9.70 -17.27 10.30
N ASN A 148 -9.61 -16.17 9.52
CA ASN A 148 -10.45 -14.97 9.60
C ASN A 148 -10.41 -14.23 10.97
N CYS A 149 -9.41 -14.50 11.79
CA CYS A 149 -9.29 -13.86 13.10
C CYS A 149 -8.96 -12.36 12.98
N LEU A 150 -8.13 -12.00 11.96
CA LEU A 150 -7.69 -10.61 11.76
C LEU A 150 -8.77 -9.69 11.19
N SER A 151 -9.96 -10.20 10.85
CA SER A 151 -11.10 -9.36 10.49
C SER A 151 -11.64 -8.54 11.68
N CYS A 152 -11.41 -9.03 12.91
CA CYS A 152 -11.90 -8.41 14.15
C CYS A 152 -10.78 -8.06 15.12
N HIS A 153 -9.65 -8.76 15.05
CA HIS A 153 -8.47 -8.57 15.90
C HIS A 153 -7.29 -8.02 15.11
N ALA A 154 -6.38 -7.34 15.78
CA ALA A 154 -5.05 -7.02 15.26
C ALA A 154 -4.00 -7.34 16.32
N VAL A 155 -2.72 -7.36 15.93
CA VAL A 155 -1.62 -7.67 16.86
C VAL A 155 -1.50 -6.60 17.93
N ASP A 156 -1.41 -5.33 17.52
CA ASP A 156 -1.06 -4.20 18.37
C ASP A 156 -2.23 -3.29 18.76
N THR A 157 -3.23 -3.19 17.89
CA THR A 157 -4.32 -2.22 18.03
C THR A 157 -5.66 -2.92 18.27
N ARG A 158 -6.51 -2.31 19.08
CA ARG A 158 -7.87 -2.77 19.31
C ARG A 158 -8.74 -2.47 18.10
N GLY A 159 -9.41 -3.49 17.58
CA GLY A 159 -10.46 -3.35 16.56
C GLY A 159 -11.84 -3.63 17.16
N VAL A 160 -12.63 -4.46 16.48
CA VAL A 160 -13.89 -4.99 17.03
C VAL A 160 -13.62 -5.85 18.28
N GLY A 161 -12.57 -6.66 18.21
CA GLY A 161 -12.03 -7.44 19.32
C GLY A 161 -10.79 -6.79 19.94
N PRO A 162 -10.27 -7.34 21.08
CA PRO A 162 -9.05 -6.87 21.68
C PRO A 162 -7.83 -7.14 20.82
N ALA A 163 -6.79 -6.31 20.96
CA ALA A 163 -5.47 -6.58 20.38
C ALA A 163 -4.88 -7.87 21.00
N TYR A 164 -4.13 -8.65 20.21
CA TYR A 164 -3.50 -9.87 20.74
C TYR A 164 -2.54 -9.59 21.89
N ARG A 165 -1.77 -8.51 21.81
CA ARG A 165 -0.90 -8.10 22.93
C ARG A 165 -1.67 -7.65 24.18
N GLU A 166 -2.89 -7.12 24.05
CA GLU A 166 -3.76 -6.87 25.21
C GLU A 166 -4.22 -8.19 25.84
N VAL A 167 -4.55 -9.20 25.02
CA VAL A 167 -4.91 -10.53 25.51
C VAL A 167 -3.73 -11.15 26.27
N ALA A 168 -2.54 -11.13 25.67
CA ALA A 168 -1.32 -11.64 26.32
C ALA A 168 -1.08 -10.98 27.70
N ARG A 169 -1.15 -9.65 27.76
CA ARG A 169 -0.97 -8.90 29.02
C ARG A 169 -2.03 -9.25 30.06
N LYS A 170 -3.29 -9.36 29.65
CA LYS A 170 -4.41 -9.67 30.59
C LYS A 170 -4.25 -11.05 31.22
N TYR A 171 -3.79 -12.02 30.45
CA TYR A 171 -3.69 -13.41 30.90
C TYR A 171 -2.26 -13.81 31.33
N ALA A 172 -1.29 -12.91 31.33
CA ALA A 172 0.12 -13.20 31.61
C ALA A 172 0.37 -13.94 32.93
N LYS A 173 -0.44 -13.72 33.95
CA LYS A 173 -0.31 -14.35 35.28
C LYS A 173 -1.26 -15.54 35.49
N ASP A 174 -2.07 -15.89 34.52
CA ASP A 174 -3.05 -16.97 34.63
C ASP A 174 -2.44 -18.30 34.11
N LYS A 175 -2.14 -19.20 35.04
CA LYS A 175 -1.57 -20.53 34.71
C LYS A 175 -2.48 -21.37 33.80
N ASN A 176 -3.76 -21.05 33.72
CA ASN A 176 -4.75 -21.75 32.90
C ASN A 176 -5.17 -20.94 31.68
N ALA A 177 -4.40 -19.90 31.29
CA ALA A 177 -4.72 -18.98 30.22
C ALA A 177 -5.04 -19.71 28.89
N GLU A 178 -4.18 -20.62 28.46
CA GLU A 178 -4.35 -21.32 27.18
C GLU A 178 -5.67 -22.12 27.14
N ALA A 179 -5.99 -22.84 28.20
CA ALA A 179 -7.22 -23.62 28.27
C ALA A 179 -8.47 -22.73 28.28
N LYS A 180 -8.43 -21.61 29.04
CA LYS A 180 -9.53 -20.63 29.08
C LYS A 180 -9.72 -19.93 27.74
N LEU A 181 -8.64 -19.55 27.07
CA LEU A 181 -8.69 -18.93 25.75
C LEU A 181 -9.19 -19.88 24.69
N LEU A 182 -8.75 -21.15 24.72
CA LEU A 182 -9.24 -22.18 23.80
C LEU A 182 -10.75 -22.39 23.94
N ALA A 183 -11.22 -22.54 25.19
CA ALA A 183 -12.65 -22.67 25.46
C ALA A 183 -13.43 -21.44 24.99
N LYS A 184 -12.88 -20.22 25.22
CA LYS A 184 -13.47 -18.95 24.80
C LYS A 184 -13.57 -18.83 23.30
N VAL A 185 -12.50 -19.16 22.56
CA VAL A 185 -12.48 -19.08 21.11
C VAL A 185 -13.44 -20.09 20.47
N LYS A 186 -13.49 -21.30 20.97
CA LYS A 186 -14.43 -22.33 20.51
C LYS A 186 -15.89 -21.98 20.79
N LYS A 187 -16.18 -21.46 21.98
CA LYS A 187 -17.55 -21.14 22.42
C LYS A 187 -18.03 -19.77 21.98
N GLY A 188 -17.11 -18.82 21.76
CA GLY A 188 -17.44 -17.44 21.51
C GLY A 188 -18.01 -16.69 22.74
N GLY A 189 -18.81 -15.65 22.49
CA GLY A 189 -19.54 -14.90 23.50
C GLY A 189 -18.91 -13.56 23.88
N ALA A 190 -19.61 -12.79 24.73
CA ALA A 190 -19.25 -11.44 25.16
C ALA A 190 -18.80 -11.39 26.65
N GLY A 191 -18.51 -10.22 27.14
CA GLY A 191 -18.31 -9.91 28.58
C GLY A 191 -16.88 -9.62 28.97
N ASN A 192 -15.91 -10.45 28.61
CA ASN A 192 -14.51 -10.28 29.04
C ASN A 192 -13.84 -9.02 28.47
N TRP A 193 -14.29 -8.55 27.30
CA TRP A 193 -13.69 -7.46 26.54
C TRP A 193 -14.72 -6.41 26.07
N GLY A 194 -15.95 -6.51 26.56
CA GLY A 194 -17.04 -5.61 26.18
C GLY A 194 -18.31 -6.36 25.81
N LYS A 195 -19.26 -5.62 25.23
CA LYS A 195 -20.61 -6.14 24.92
C LYS A 195 -20.68 -6.84 23.55
N VAL A 196 -19.74 -6.55 22.65
CA VAL A 196 -19.71 -7.16 21.30
C VAL A 196 -19.32 -8.64 21.43
N PRO A 197 -20.17 -9.56 20.98
CA PRO A 197 -19.86 -10.98 21.10
C PRO A 197 -18.86 -11.42 20.03
N MET A 198 -17.86 -12.20 20.43
CA MET A 198 -17.02 -12.95 19.53
C MET A 198 -17.80 -14.15 19.00
N PRO A 199 -17.86 -14.41 17.69
CA PRO A 199 -18.48 -15.61 17.17
C PRO A 199 -17.72 -16.88 17.57
N PRO A 200 -18.37 -18.06 17.68
CA PRO A 200 -17.69 -19.33 17.93
C PRO A 200 -16.87 -19.76 16.71
N MET A 201 -15.64 -20.21 16.93
CA MET A 201 -14.70 -20.64 15.87
C MET A 201 -14.64 -22.17 15.77
N ASN A 202 -15.76 -22.81 15.49
CA ASN A 202 -15.89 -24.28 15.47
C ASN A 202 -15.31 -24.93 14.20
N THR A 203 -15.09 -24.16 13.15
CA THR A 203 -14.57 -24.64 11.85
C THR A 203 -13.05 -24.65 11.78
N VAL A 204 -12.36 -24.00 12.72
CA VAL A 204 -10.91 -23.96 12.78
C VAL A 204 -10.41 -25.20 13.54
N PRO A 205 -9.46 -25.98 13.00
CA PRO A 205 -8.87 -27.12 13.70
C PRO A 205 -8.35 -26.75 15.08
N GLU A 206 -8.56 -27.62 16.07
CA GLU A 206 -8.12 -27.33 17.46
C GLU A 206 -6.61 -27.19 17.57
N SER A 207 -5.84 -27.92 16.75
CA SER A 207 -4.38 -27.77 16.64
C SER A 207 -3.99 -26.33 16.30
N ASP A 208 -4.67 -25.74 15.33
CA ASP A 208 -4.42 -24.40 14.84
C ASP A 208 -4.82 -23.36 15.87
N LEU A 209 -5.96 -23.56 16.55
CA LEU A 209 -6.36 -22.70 17.66
C LEU A 209 -5.35 -22.73 18.80
N LYS A 210 -4.82 -23.90 19.17
CA LYS A 210 -3.79 -24.02 20.21
C LYS A 210 -2.49 -23.33 19.78
N ALA A 211 -2.06 -23.48 18.53
CA ALA A 211 -0.88 -22.80 17.99
C ALA A 211 -1.04 -21.28 18.05
N LEU A 212 -2.18 -20.75 17.58
CA LEU A 212 -2.50 -19.33 17.64
C LEU A 212 -2.53 -18.79 19.09
N ILE A 213 -3.17 -19.50 19.99
CA ILE A 213 -3.25 -19.08 21.41
C ILE A 213 -1.86 -19.05 22.04
N LYS A 214 -1.02 -20.05 21.76
CA LYS A 214 0.36 -20.08 22.25
C LYS A 214 1.17 -18.91 21.71
N TRP A 215 1.04 -18.61 20.42
CA TRP A 215 1.67 -17.45 19.80
C TRP A 215 1.19 -16.14 20.45
N ILE A 216 -0.13 -15.97 20.64
CA ILE A 216 -0.71 -14.79 21.30
C ILE A 216 -0.13 -14.65 22.72
N MET A 217 -0.07 -15.74 23.48
CA MET A 217 0.45 -15.71 24.86
C MET A 217 1.95 -15.42 24.93
N ALA A 218 2.70 -15.74 23.88
CA ALA A 218 4.12 -15.36 23.71
C ALA A 218 4.31 -13.88 23.29
N GLY A 219 3.23 -13.10 23.14
CA GLY A 219 3.29 -11.68 22.79
C GLY A 219 3.00 -11.37 21.32
N ALA A 220 2.62 -12.37 20.53
CA ALA A 220 2.30 -12.26 19.10
C ALA A 220 3.44 -11.62 18.28
N ASN A 221 4.67 -12.06 18.53
CA ASN A 221 5.89 -11.61 17.82
C ASN A 221 6.25 -12.56 16.70
#